data_6b014ac992a19ac313fb515e8d45baf2
#
_entry.id   6b014ac992a19ac313fb515e8d45baf2
#
_cell.length_a   1.000
_cell.length_b   1.000
_cell.length_c   1.000
_cell.angle_alpha   90.00
_cell.angle_beta   90.00
_cell.angle_gamma   90.00
#
_symmetry.space_group_name_H-M   'P 1'
#
loop_
_entity.id
_entity.type
_entity.pdbx_description
1 polymer ?
#
loop_
_entity_poly.entity_id
_entity_poly.type
_entity_poly.pdbx_seq_one_letter_code
_entity_poly.pdbx_strand_id
1 'polypeptide(L)'
;LVEAMIRDMSMGESKFKPGTFIEKVQDDANELVINVSLETDRIADIELASGPSEDVEFVTSFEEIRTRILDANTPHVDAITGATSQSEAVKKAVSKAMLKSSKALAAEEGADPNETKSVDVVVVGSGGAGLAAAIQAHDEGASVLIVEKMPTIGGNTIKASAGMNAAETRFQRVKGIQDS
;
A
#
# COMPACT_ATOMS: atom_id res chain seq x y z
N LEU A 1 -9.51 -3.51 -13.51
CA LEU A 1 -8.81 -2.95 -12.32
C LEU A 1 -7.31 -3.22 -12.37
N VAL A 2 -6.88 -4.35 -12.88
CA VAL A 2 -5.47 -4.77 -12.92
C VAL A 2 -4.76 -4.25 -14.17
N GLU A 3 -5.40 -4.15 -15.32
CA GLU A 3 -4.84 -3.43 -16.47
C GLU A 3 -4.61 -1.94 -16.16
N ALA A 4 -5.49 -1.31 -15.36
CA ALA A 4 -5.26 0.03 -14.86
C ALA A 4 -4.01 0.09 -13.96
N MET A 5 -3.79 -0.92 -13.10
CA MET A 5 -2.59 -1.00 -12.26
C MET A 5 -1.31 -1.35 -13.04
N ILE A 6 -1.39 -2.19 -14.08
CA ILE A 6 -0.23 -2.53 -14.92
C ILE A 6 0.15 -1.36 -15.85
N ARG A 7 -0.82 -0.64 -16.39
CA ARG A 7 -0.59 0.61 -17.13
C ARG A 7 0.13 1.65 -16.26
N ASP A 8 -0.25 1.73 -14.98
CA ASP A 8 0.30 2.68 -14.01
C ASP A 8 1.80 2.44 -13.69
N MET A 9 2.30 1.24 -13.87
CA MET A 9 3.73 0.94 -13.71
C MET A 9 4.58 1.35 -14.93
N SER A 10 3.98 1.62 -16.08
CA SER A 10 4.72 1.77 -17.33
C SER A 10 4.86 3.19 -17.87
N MET A 11 3.99 4.14 -17.55
CA MET A 11 4.04 5.47 -18.20
C MET A 11 3.15 6.51 -17.46
N GLY A 12 3.55 7.12 -16.39
CA GLY A 12 3.05 8.44 -15.94
C GLY A 12 1.53 8.69 -15.93
N GLU A 13 0.71 7.65 -15.95
CA GLU A 13 -0.75 7.76 -15.90
C GLU A 13 -1.22 8.00 -14.46
N SER A 14 -2.32 8.71 -14.32
CA SER A 14 -2.92 9.06 -13.04
C SER A 14 -3.22 7.83 -12.19
N LYS A 15 -2.67 7.77 -10.98
CA LYS A 15 -2.96 6.72 -9.99
C LYS A 15 -4.23 7.00 -9.23
N PHE A 16 -4.51 8.28 -9.04
CA PHE A 16 -5.60 8.76 -8.21
C PHE A 16 -6.40 9.83 -8.95
N LYS A 17 -7.69 9.88 -8.63
CA LYS A 17 -8.49 11.06 -8.87
C LYS A 17 -8.10 12.11 -7.84
N PRO A 18 -7.57 13.29 -8.23
CA PRO A 18 -7.21 14.34 -7.29
C PRO A 18 -8.39 14.78 -6.43
N GLY A 19 -8.12 15.04 -5.17
CA GLY A 19 -9.13 15.53 -4.23
C GLY A 19 -8.78 15.26 -2.78
N THR A 20 -9.60 15.78 -1.86
CA THR A 20 -9.48 15.54 -0.43
C THR A 20 -10.54 14.53 0.01
N PHE A 21 -10.11 13.47 0.66
CA PHE A 21 -10.93 12.37 1.16
C PHE A 21 -10.96 12.43 2.68
N ILE A 22 -12.16 12.51 3.23
CA ILE A 22 -12.38 12.57 4.68
C ILE A 22 -12.58 11.15 5.19
N GLU A 23 -11.70 10.71 6.07
CA GLU A 23 -11.74 9.35 6.63
C GLU A 23 -11.93 9.37 8.15
N LYS A 24 -12.91 8.60 8.60
CA LYS A 24 -13.09 8.30 10.02
C LYS A 24 -12.41 6.99 10.34
N VAL A 25 -11.53 7.04 11.31
CA VAL A 25 -10.78 5.88 11.82
C VAL A 25 -10.74 5.95 13.34
N GLN A 26 -10.36 4.85 13.96
CA GLN A 26 -10.24 4.75 15.38
C GLN A 26 -8.85 4.24 15.76
N ASP A 27 -8.21 4.87 16.72
CA ASP A 27 -7.13 4.29 17.49
C ASP A 27 -7.68 3.59 18.76
N ASP A 28 -6.84 3.20 19.69
CA ASP A 28 -7.29 2.48 20.89
C ASP A 28 -8.21 3.32 21.80
N ALA A 29 -8.11 4.64 21.76
CA ALA A 29 -8.76 5.55 22.69
C ALA A 29 -9.70 6.57 22.02
N ASN A 30 -9.46 6.93 20.75
CA ASN A 30 -10.09 8.09 20.10
C ASN A 30 -10.66 7.76 18.72
N GLU A 31 -11.78 8.40 18.40
CA GLU A 31 -12.20 8.52 17.00
C GLU A 31 -11.43 9.70 16.37
N LEU A 32 -10.78 9.43 15.26
CA LEU A 32 -10.02 10.39 14.50
C LEU A 32 -10.71 10.67 13.17
N VAL A 33 -10.78 11.95 12.79
CA VAL A 33 -11.17 12.38 11.46
C VAL A 33 -9.94 12.91 10.75
N ILE A 34 -9.55 12.28 9.65
CA ILE A 34 -8.34 12.59 8.91
C ILE A 34 -8.72 12.98 7.48
N ASN A 35 -8.29 14.16 7.06
CA ASN A 35 -8.35 14.61 5.69
C ASN A 35 -7.10 14.12 4.95
N VAL A 36 -7.30 13.38 3.86
CA VAL A 36 -6.21 12.91 3.00
C VAL A 36 -6.36 13.56 1.64
N SER A 37 -5.43 14.39 1.27
CA SER A 37 -5.38 15.04 -0.03
C SER A 37 -4.49 14.26 -0.98
N LEU A 38 -5.06 13.88 -2.13
CA LEU A 38 -4.38 13.12 -3.18
C LEU A 38 -4.26 14.00 -4.42
N GLU A 39 -3.09 13.99 -5.04
CA GLU A 39 -2.85 14.44 -6.40
C GLU A 39 -2.84 13.25 -7.36
N THR A 40 -2.58 13.49 -8.62
CA THR A 40 -2.66 12.48 -9.68
C THR A 40 -1.80 11.24 -9.42
N ASP A 41 -0.64 11.40 -8.79
CA ASP A 41 0.38 10.36 -8.61
C ASP A 41 0.92 10.27 -7.17
N ARG A 42 0.44 11.14 -6.27
CA ARG A 42 0.99 11.21 -4.91
C ARG A 42 -0.03 11.55 -3.84
N ILE A 43 0.32 11.22 -2.62
CA ILE A 43 -0.31 11.70 -1.38
C ILE A 43 0.23 13.12 -1.15
N ALA A 44 -0.63 14.12 -1.30
CA ALA A 44 -0.22 15.52 -1.22
C ALA A 44 -0.19 16.03 0.21
N ASP A 45 -1.19 15.62 1.03
CA ASP A 45 -1.28 16.03 2.43
C ASP A 45 -2.11 15.07 3.28
N ILE A 46 -1.87 15.10 4.58
CA ILE A 46 -2.62 14.36 5.61
C ILE A 46 -2.83 15.30 6.80
N GLU A 47 -4.07 15.62 7.11
CA GLU A 47 -4.43 16.57 8.16
C GLU A 47 -5.34 15.92 9.20
N LEU A 48 -5.11 16.18 10.47
CA LEU A 48 -6.00 15.81 11.56
C LEU A 48 -7.13 16.83 11.68
N ALA A 49 -8.29 16.51 11.13
CA ALA A 49 -9.46 17.39 11.20
C ALA A 49 -10.19 17.30 12.55
N SER A 50 -10.12 16.15 13.24
CA SER A 50 -10.67 15.97 14.58
C SER A 50 -9.92 14.84 15.30
N GLY A 51 -9.58 15.09 16.57
CA GLY A 51 -8.84 14.18 17.45
C GLY A 51 -8.25 14.92 18.63
N PRO A 52 -7.32 14.31 19.38
CA PRO A 52 -6.68 14.89 20.57
C PRO A 52 -5.64 15.97 20.19
N SER A 53 -6.09 17.07 19.61
CA SER A 53 -5.22 18.15 19.13
C SER A 53 -4.50 18.94 20.23
N GLU A 54 -4.93 18.83 21.48
CA GLU A 54 -4.30 19.47 22.64
C GLU A 54 -3.25 18.55 23.31
N ASP A 55 -3.22 17.27 22.96
CA ASP A 55 -2.23 16.33 23.45
C ASP A 55 -0.94 16.44 22.62
N VAL A 56 0.10 17.00 23.24
CA VAL A 56 1.38 17.26 22.57
C VAL A 56 2.07 15.98 22.10
N GLU A 57 1.97 14.89 22.87
CA GLU A 57 2.57 13.60 22.50
C GLU A 57 1.84 13.00 21.31
N PHE A 58 0.50 13.07 21.32
CA PHE A 58 -0.33 12.63 20.20
C PHE A 58 -0.01 13.42 18.93
N VAL A 59 0.03 14.76 19.02
CA VAL A 59 0.31 15.62 17.85
C VAL A 59 1.72 15.36 17.30
N THR A 60 2.71 15.20 18.18
CA THR A 60 4.09 14.91 17.75
C THR A 60 4.17 13.59 16.97
N SER A 61 3.56 12.53 17.50
CA SER A 61 3.52 11.21 16.83
C SER A 61 2.73 11.26 15.52
N PHE A 62 1.65 12.06 15.48
CA PHE A 62 0.87 12.25 14.25
C PHE A 62 1.71 12.92 13.16
N GLU A 63 2.44 13.98 13.47
CA GLU A 63 3.29 14.67 12.50
C GLU A 63 4.44 13.77 12.02
N GLU A 64 4.97 12.93 12.89
CA GLU A 64 6.03 12.00 12.51
C GLU A 64 5.52 10.92 11.54
N ILE A 65 4.38 10.26 11.83
CA ILE A 65 3.81 9.26 10.92
C ILE A 65 3.33 9.90 9.60
N ARG A 66 2.76 11.11 9.67
CA ARG A 66 2.40 11.91 8.50
C ARG A 66 3.60 12.13 7.58
N THR A 67 4.70 12.62 8.13
CA THR A 67 5.94 12.89 7.39
C THR A 67 6.47 11.62 6.72
N ARG A 68 6.54 10.51 7.45
CA ARG A 68 6.98 9.21 6.88
C ARG A 68 6.13 8.76 5.69
N ILE A 69 4.81 8.93 5.79
CA ILE A 69 3.89 8.54 4.71
C ILE A 69 4.05 9.44 3.50
N LEU A 70 4.18 10.76 3.69
CA LEU A 70 4.36 11.72 2.61
C LEU A 70 5.70 11.51 1.87
N ASP A 71 6.80 11.33 2.62
CA ASP A 71 8.13 11.10 2.07
C ASP A 71 8.21 9.79 1.28
N ALA A 72 7.58 8.74 1.80
CA ALA A 72 7.54 7.43 1.14
C ALA A 72 6.48 7.34 0.04
N ASN A 73 5.56 8.30 -0.05
CA ASN A 73 4.39 8.29 -0.93
C ASN A 73 3.56 7.00 -0.80
N THR A 74 3.46 6.44 0.39
CA THR A 74 2.76 5.18 0.67
C THR A 74 2.37 5.07 2.15
N PRO A 75 1.22 4.47 2.49
CA PRO A 75 0.88 4.15 3.87
C PRO A 75 1.69 2.97 4.45
N HIS A 76 2.51 2.30 3.63
CA HIS A 76 3.31 1.15 4.03
C HIS A 76 4.65 1.57 4.65
N VAL A 77 4.57 2.28 5.76
CA VAL A 77 5.71 2.71 6.57
C VAL A 77 5.66 2.08 7.96
N ASP A 78 6.80 2.07 8.66
CA ASP A 78 6.86 1.60 10.03
C ASP A 78 6.05 2.51 10.95
N ALA A 79 5.38 1.92 11.93
CA ALA A 79 4.69 2.66 12.98
C ALA A 79 5.68 3.41 13.88
N ILE A 80 5.21 4.47 14.51
CA ILE A 80 5.99 5.23 15.50
C ILE A 80 6.06 4.42 16.80
N THR A 81 7.25 4.23 17.32
CA THR A 81 7.47 3.53 18.60
C THR A 81 6.73 4.25 19.72
N GLY A 82 5.91 3.54 20.48
CA GLY A 82 5.07 4.11 21.53
C GLY A 82 3.70 4.62 21.06
N ALA A 83 3.51 4.83 19.73
CA ALA A 83 2.26 5.30 19.14
C ALA A 83 1.75 4.37 18.03
N THR A 84 1.84 3.06 18.22
CA THR A 84 1.51 2.06 17.21
C THR A 84 0.06 2.13 16.77
N SER A 85 -0.89 2.20 17.70
CA SER A 85 -2.33 2.24 17.41
C SER A 85 -2.71 3.47 16.59
N GLN A 86 -2.23 4.63 17.00
CA GLN A 86 -2.40 5.88 16.26
C GLN A 86 -1.80 5.79 14.85
N SER A 87 -0.57 5.27 14.72
CA SER A 87 0.09 5.09 13.43
C SER A 87 -0.72 4.19 12.49
N GLU A 88 -1.24 3.07 13.00
CA GLU A 88 -2.08 2.16 12.21
C GLU A 88 -3.42 2.81 11.82
N ALA A 89 -4.01 3.66 12.68
CA ALA A 89 -5.21 4.42 12.35
C ALA A 89 -4.94 5.40 11.20
N VAL A 90 -3.85 6.17 11.24
CA VAL A 90 -3.47 7.10 10.15
C VAL A 90 -3.21 6.33 8.84
N LYS A 91 -2.43 5.26 8.88
CA LYS A 91 -2.15 4.39 7.72
C LYS A 91 -3.42 3.82 7.11
N LYS A 92 -4.38 3.43 7.95
CA LYS A 92 -5.69 2.94 7.52
C LYS A 92 -6.52 4.03 6.85
N ALA A 93 -6.50 5.26 7.36
CA ALA A 93 -7.18 6.40 6.74
C ALA A 93 -6.62 6.66 5.33
N VAL A 94 -5.31 6.74 5.20
CA VAL A 94 -4.65 6.95 3.90
C VAL A 94 -4.99 5.82 2.92
N SER A 95 -4.92 4.56 3.35
CA SER A 95 -5.27 3.41 2.50
C SER A 95 -6.73 3.46 2.01
N LYS A 96 -7.66 3.88 2.87
CA LYS A 96 -9.07 4.06 2.48
C LYS A 96 -9.25 5.18 1.46
N ALA A 97 -8.59 6.32 1.67
CA ALA A 97 -8.62 7.45 0.76
C ALA A 97 -8.09 7.08 -0.63
N MET A 98 -6.93 6.42 -0.69
CA MET A 98 -6.36 5.92 -1.93
C MET A 98 -7.29 4.96 -2.66
N LEU A 99 -7.93 4.02 -1.95
CA LEU A 99 -8.89 3.09 -2.54
C LEU A 99 -10.14 3.80 -3.10
N LYS A 100 -10.67 4.80 -2.38
CA LYS A 100 -11.81 5.60 -2.85
C LYS A 100 -11.46 6.39 -4.10
N SER A 101 -10.29 7.02 -4.09
CA SER A 101 -9.78 7.79 -5.22
C SER A 101 -9.58 6.93 -6.46
N SER A 102 -8.93 5.77 -6.35
CA SER A 102 -8.72 4.85 -7.47
C SER A 102 -10.04 4.33 -8.05
N LYS A 103 -11.03 4.02 -7.20
CA LYS A 103 -12.38 3.63 -7.66
C LYS A 103 -13.09 4.76 -8.39
N ALA A 104 -12.95 6.00 -7.90
CA ALA A 104 -13.56 7.16 -8.53
C ALA A 104 -12.91 7.46 -9.89
N LEU A 105 -11.60 7.30 -10.02
CA LEU A 105 -10.89 7.42 -11.28
C LEU A 105 -11.34 6.36 -12.29
N ALA A 106 -11.36 5.09 -11.89
CA ALA A 106 -11.82 3.98 -12.74
C ALA A 106 -13.27 4.16 -13.24
N ALA A 107 -14.15 4.74 -12.41
CA ALA A 107 -15.53 5.03 -12.80
C ALA A 107 -15.60 6.17 -13.84
N GLU A 108 -14.74 7.18 -13.76
CA GLU A 108 -14.66 8.27 -14.75
C GLU A 108 -14.09 7.79 -16.09
N GLU A 109 -13.13 6.88 -16.07
CA GLU A 109 -12.57 6.27 -17.26
C GLU A 109 -13.51 5.26 -17.96
N GLY A 110 -14.71 5.08 -17.41
CA GLY A 110 -15.75 4.22 -18.00
C GLY A 110 -15.48 2.73 -17.80
N ALA A 111 -14.70 2.35 -16.80
CA ALA A 111 -14.51 0.96 -16.42
C ALA A 111 -15.86 0.32 -16.02
N ASP A 112 -16.30 -0.67 -16.79
CA ASP A 112 -17.51 -1.43 -16.47
C ASP A 112 -17.25 -2.32 -15.23
N PRO A 113 -17.94 -2.10 -14.11
CA PRO A 113 -17.77 -2.94 -12.91
C PRO A 113 -18.21 -4.40 -13.13
N ASN A 114 -18.93 -4.68 -14.22
CA ASN A 114 -19.38 -6.03 -14.60
C ASN A 114 -18.56 -6.61 -15.76
N GLU A 115 -17.48 -5.97 -16.16
CA GLU A 115 -16.60 -6.49 -17.20
C GLU A 115 -16.08 -7.88 -16.81
N THR A 116 -16.26 -8.86 -17.67
CA THR A 116 -15.74 -10.22 -17.49
C THR A 116 -14.46 -10.35 -18.32
N LYS A 117 -13.35 -10.65 -17.67
CA LYS A 117 -12.07 -10.96 -18.31
C LYS A 117 -11.81 -12.46 -18.24
N SER A 118 -11.39 -13.03 -19.37
CA SER A 118 -10.94 -14.43 -19.42
C SER A 118 -9.43 -14.45 -19.56
N VAL A 119 -8.77 -15.14 -18.65
CA VAL A 119 -7.31 -15.30 -18.64
C VAL A 119 -6.96 -16.74 -18.24
N ASP A 120 -5.73 -17.18 -18.57
CA ASP A 120 -5.28 -18.52 -18.25
C ASP A 120 -5.01 -18.69 -16.75
N VAL A 121 -4.49 -17.64 -16.09
CA VAL A 121 -4.10 -17.66 -14.67
C VAL A 121 -4.59 -16.41 -13.96
N VAL A 122 -5.29 -16.59 -12.84
CA VAL A 122 -5.63 -15.51 -11.91
C VAL A 122 -4.81 -15.66 -10.64
N VAL A 123 -4.00 -14.65 -10.31
CA VAL A 123 -3.22 -14.58 -9.08
C VAL A 123 -3.93 -13.64 -8.09
N VAL A 124 -4.28 -14.14 -6.92
CA VAL A 124 -4.93 -13.36 -5.86
C VAL A 124 -3.89 -12.89 -4.85
N GLY A 125 -3.64 -11.59 -4.84
CA GLY A 125 -2.63 -10.94 -4.01
C GLY A 125 -1.32 -10.64 -4.74
N SER A 126 -0.83 -9.42 -4.60
CA SER A 126 0.40 -8.92 -5.23
C SER A 126 1.60 -8.85 -4.28
N GLY A 127 1.64 -9.69 -3.24
CA GLY A 127 2.82 -9.88 -2.41
C GLY A 127 3.94 -10.60 -3.17
N GLY A 128 5.13 -10.77 -2.58
CA GLY A 128 6.29 -11.37 -3.25
C GLY A 128 5.99 -12.71 -3.91
N ALA A 129 5.27 -13.61 -3.24
CA ALA A 129 4.88 -14.91 -3.80
C ALA A 129 3.92 -14.76 -5.00
N GLY A 130 2.92 -13.88 -4.90
CA GLY A 130 1.97 -13.64 -5.99
C GLY A 130 2.63 -13.02 -7.21
N LEU A 131 3.51 -12.05 -7.02
CA LEU A 131 4.27 -11.44 -8.11
C LEU A 131 5.23 -12.46 -8.77
N ALA A 132 5.93 -13.27 -8.00
CA ALA A 132 6.80 -14.31 -8.53
C ALA A 132 6.01 -15.34 -9.35
N ALA A 133 4.85 -15.79 -8.86
CA ALA A 133 3.97 -16.71 -9.57
C ALA A 133 3.43 -16.10 -10.87
N ALA A 134 3.05 -14.82 -10.83
CA ALA A 134 2.55 -14.11 -12.01
C ALA A 134 3.62 -13.96 -13.09
N ILE A 135 4.85 -13.61 -12.70
CA ILE A 135 5.99 -13.48 -13.62
C ILE A 135 6.27 -14.85 -14.25
N GLN A 136 6.38 -15.91 -13.46
CA GLN A 136 6.65 -17.24 -13.97
C GLN A 136 5.57 -17.71 -14.94
N ALA A 137 4.29 -17.53 -14.62
CA ALA A 137 3.20 -17.90 -15.52
C ALA A 137 3.24 -17.09 -16.84
N HIS A 138 3.56 -15.81 -16.75
CA HIS A 138 3.71 -14.95 -17.92
C HIS A 138 4.89 -15.38 -18.81
N ASP A 139 6.03 -15.72 -18.23
CA ASP A 139 7.23 -16.18 -18.95
C ASP A 139 6.99 -17.51 -19.67
N GLU A 140 6.09 -18.35 -19.14
CA GLU A 140 5.60 -19.58 -19.79
C GLU A 140 4.54 -19.32 -20.88
N GLY A 141 4.20 -18.06 -21.14
CA GLY A 141 3.29 -17.65 -22.22
C GLY A 141 1.82 -17.59 -21.82
N ALA A 142 1.47 -17.73 -20.54
CA ALA A 142 0.09 -17.61 -20.06
C ALA A 142 -0.35 -16.15 -19.99
N SER A 143 -1.61 -15.88 -20.29
CA SER A 143 -2.27 -14.62 -19.95
C SER A 143 -2.57 -14.58 -18.43
N VAL A 144 -2.09 -13.56 -17.73
CA VAL A 144 -2.15 -13.50 -16.27
C VAL A 144 -2.91 -12.27 -15.79
N LEU A 145 -3.81 -12.48 -14.84
CA LEU A 145 -4.50 -11.42 -14.11
C LEU A 145 -4.09 -11.48 -12.63
N ILE A 146 -3.60 -10.36 -12.09
CA ILE A 146 -3.35 -10.22 -10.66
C ILE A 146 -4.51 -9.42 -10.04
N VAL A 147 -5.11 -9.94 -8.98
CA VAL A 147 -6.16 -9.26 -8.21
C VAL A 147 -5.58 -8.87 -6.85
N GLU A 148 -5.54 -7.57 -6.57
CA GLU A 148 -5.03 -7.02 -5.31
C GLU A 148 -6.13 -6.27 -4.55
N LYS A 149 -6.24 -6.53 -3.26
CA LYS A 149 -7.22 -5.89 -2.37
C LYS A 149 -6.79 -4.48 -1.96
N MET A 150 -5.48 -4.28 -1.81
CA MET A 150 -4.92 -3.00 -1.36
C MET A 150 -4.74 -2.04 -2.53
N PRO A 151 -4.73 -0.72 -2.29
CA PRO A 151 -4.50 0.28 -3.34
C PRO A 151 -3.05 0.30 -3.86
N THR A 152 -2.15 -0.46 -3.23
CA THR A 152 -0.74 -0.59 -3.63
C THR A 152 -0.35 -2.05 -3.73
N ILE A 153 0.52 -2.37 -4.68
CA ILE A 153 1.08 -3.71 -4.86
C ILE A 153 2.24 -3.97 -3.88
N GLY A 154 2.63 -5.24 -3.72
CA GLY A 154 3.82 -5.67 -2.99
C GLY A 154 3.56 -6.24 -1.60
N GLY A 155 2.41 -5.95 -0.99
CA GLY A 155 2.00 -6.49 0.31
C GLY A 155 3.07 -6.29 1.41
N ASN A 156 3.26 -7.27 2.26
CA ASN A 156 4.29 -7.20 3.31
C ASN A 156 5.72 -7.32 2.78
N THR A 157 5.91 -7.73 1.54
CA THR A 157 7.25 -7.88 0.94
C THR A 157 7.95 -6.54 0.81
N ILE A 158 7.24 -5.47 0.44
CA ILE A 158 7.83 -4.12 0.36
C ILE A 158 8.11 -3.51 1.73
N LYS A 159 7.53 -4.06 2.80
CA LYS A 159 7.77 -3.65 4.19
C LYS A 159 8.96 -4.39 4.81
N ALA A 160 9.48 -5.43 4.16
CA ALA A 160 10.58 -6.20 4.68
C ALA A 160 11.89 -5.40 4.58
N SER A 161 12.67 -5.44 5.65
CA SER A 161 13.99 -4.78 5.73
C SER A 161 15.03 -5.57 4.95
N ALA A 162 15.03 -5.55 3.63
CA ALA A 162 16.06 -6.06 2.73
C ALA A 162 16.86 -7.34 3.15
N GLY A 163 16.49 -7.98 4.25
CA GLY A 163 17.09 -9.21 4.75
C GLY A 163 16.32 -10.44 4.30
N MET A 164 17.01 -11.43 3.79
CA MET A 164 16.43 -12.73 3.46
C MET A 164 17.11 -13.80 4.29
N ASN A 165 16.33 -14.55 5.08
CA ASN A 165 16.84 -15.74 5.75
C ASN A 165 17.05 -16.85 4.72
N ALA A 166 18.23 -17.40 4.69
CA ALA A 166 18.57 -18.51 3.80
C ALA A 166 19.49 -19.51 4.52
N ALA A 167 19.19 -20.78 4.35
CA ALA A 167 20.05 -21.89 4.76
C ALA A 167 21.15 -22.12 3.73
N GLU A 168 22.19 -22.85 4.12
CA GLU A 168 23.31 -23.27 3.25
C GLU A 168 24.00 -22.12 2.47
N THR A 169 24.03 -20.93 3.05
CA THR A 169 24.68 -19.79 2.43
C THR A 169 26.21 -19.99 2.33
N ARG A 170 26.84 -19.29 1.38
CA ARG A 170 28.30 -19.26 1.26
C ARG A 170 28.98 -18.89 2.59
N PHE A 171 28.41 -17.99 3.37
CA PHE A 171 28.95 -17.55 4.65
C PHE A 171 28.88 -18.65 5.72
N GLN A 172 27.80 -19.41 5.75
CA GLN A 172 27.62 -20.56 6.63
C GLN A 172 28.63 -21.67 6.27
N ARG A 173 28.78 -21.99 4.99
CA ARG A 173 29.73 -23.01 4.52
C ARG A 173 31.18 -22.67 4.88
N VAL A 174 31.59 -21.39 4.70
CA VAL A 174 32.95 -20.93 5.07
C VAL A 174 33.21 -21.07 6.58
N LYS A 175 32.16 -20.90 7.40
CA LYS A 175 32.25 -21.04 8.87
C LYS A 175 31.99 -22.45 9.38
N GLY A 176 31.76 -23.43 8.49
CA GLY A 176 31.45 -24.80 8.87
C GLY A 176 30.06 -24.97 9.54
N ILE A 177 29.18 -24.02 9.38
CA ILE A 177 27.81 -24.08 9.93
C ILE A 177 26.99 -24.96 8.99
N GLN A 178 26.44 -26.04 9.53
CA GLN A 178 25.43 -26.86 8.85
C GLN A 178 24.05 -26.37 9.23
N ASP A 179 23.29 -25.98 8.23
CA ASP A 179 21.92 -25.46 8.35
C ASP A 179 21.13 -25.95 7.14
N SER A 180 19.88 -26.42 7.34
CA SER A 180 19.05 -27.02 6.30
C SER A 180 17.60 -26.56 6.42
#